data_1abb8a2e088f3251cd4e4a1b431a0aac
#
_entry.id   1abb8a2e088f3251cd4e4a1b431a0aac
#
_cell.length_a   1.000
_cell.length_b   1.000
_cell.length_c   1.000
_cell.angle_alpha   90.00
_cell.angle_beta   90.00
_cell.angle_gamma   90.00
#
_symmetry.space_group_name_H-M   'P 1'
#
loop_
_entity.id
_entity.type
_entity.pdbx_description
1 polymer ?
#
loop_
_entity_poly.entity_id
_entity_poly.type
_entity_poly.pdbx_seq_one_letter_code
_entity_poly.pdbx_strand_id
1 'polypeptide(L)'
;MNAAYLAPLIGLVVAFALVGGALLLVRRPVARAPGPTPNVPAGRRVVVVGGGFGGIQAVNKLRRGDVDVTLIDRRNFHLFQPLVYQVATGALSPGEIATPLRSVFKRAKNVRVLLGEVSEIDLERQVVHVHPPMTDVPGVEVPYDQLIVSAGSKYSYFGHSEWAELAPEVKSLERALEVRRRILAAFEAAELEPDMEKRAKWLTFAVVGAGPTGVEMAGQIAELARDTLPGDFRMMDPAMGRILLVEAGPRVLAAFPPDLSESAERQLEHLGVTSMVDSMVVGIDEDGVELELPGGERRRVGARTVVWAAGVAAASLAGRLAKAAGAEVDRAGRITVEPDLTLPGHPEVLALGDMARVRGVDGEIQDLPGVAPVAMQQGRYAARSVLRRIAGKEVKPFRYVDKGNLATIGRAHAVAEIKRVHFGGALAWLLWLGIHIFYLIGFQNRLLVLLRWSFSFMTRGRGARLITGEESSRSVRVSTPNE
;
A
#
# COMPACT_ATOMS: atom_id res chain seq x y z
N MET A 1 -22.18 -30.46 -7.98
CA MET A 1 -22.40 -29.00 -8.13
C MET A 1 -21.03 -28.41 -8.40
N ASN A 2 -20.83 -27.85 -9.61
CA ASN A 2 -19.52 -27.41 -10.07
C ASN A 2 -19.03 -26.25 -9.18
N ALA A 3 -17.79 -26.30 -8.70
CA ALA A 3 -17.19 -25.26 -7.86
C ALA A 3 -17.26 -23.83 -8.47
N ALA A 4 -17.41 -23.76 -9.80
CA ALA A 4 -17.62 -22.53 -10.56
C ALA A 4 -18.91 -21.77 -10.17
N TYR A 5 -19.92 -22.43 -9.62
CA TYR A 5 -21.19 -21.81 -9.21
C TYR A 5 -21.28 -21.54 -7.70
N LEU A 6 -20.40 -22.15 -6.91
CA LEU A 6 -20.42 -21.98 -5.45
C LEU A 6 -19.87 -20.61 -5.01
N ALA A 7 -18.82 -20.13 -5.65
CA ALA A 7 -18.20 -18.86 -5.30
C ALA A 7 -19.13 -17.64 -5.54
N PRO A 8 -19.83 -17.53 -6.70
CA PRO A 8 -20.81 -16.44 -6.90
C PRO A 8 -22.03 -16.58 -5.98
N LEU A 9 -22.47 -17.79 -5.64
CA LEU A 9 -23.59 -17.98 -4.72
C LEU A 9 -23.25 -17.56 -3.29
N ILE A 10 -22.06 -17.91 -2.81
CA ILE A 10 -21.55 -17.47 -1.50
C ILE A 10 -21.38 -15.93 -1.50
N GLY A 11 -20.86 -15.35 -2.59
CA GLY A 11 -20.74 -13.90 -2.76
C GLY A 11 -22.11 -13.20 -2.66
N LEU A 12 -23.12 -13.76 -3.29
CA LEU A 12 -24.48 -13.21 -3.29
C LEU A 12 -25.14 -13.32 -1.90
N VAL A 13 -25.00 -14.44 -1.21
CA VAL A 13 -25.53 -14.65 0.14
C VAL A 13 -24.85 -13.73 1.16
N VAL A 14 -23.53 -13.57 1.08
CA VAL A 14 -22.79 -12.62 1.93
C VAL A 14 -23.18 -11.19 1.61
N ALA A 15 -23.38 -10.83 0.33
CA ALA A 15 -23.85 -9.52 -0.08
C ALA A 15 -25.25 -9.21 0.48
N PHE A 16 -26.21 -10.15 0.40
CA PHE A 16 -27.56 -9.99 0.97
C PHE A 16 -27.54 -9.87 2.50
N ALA A 17 -26.74 -10.67 3.20
CA ALA A 17 -26.59 -10.58 4.66
C ALA A 17 -25.97 -9.22 5.08
N LEU A 18 -25.02 -8.70 4.29
CA LEU A 18 -24.41 -7.40 4.51
C LEU A 18 -25.38 -6.23 4.20
N VAL A 19 -26.23 -6.35 3.18
CA VAL A 19 -27.26 -5.33 2.84
C VAL A 19 -28.35 -5.28 3.91
N GLY A 20 -28.82 -6.45 4.40
CA GLY A 20 -29.81 -6.52 5.49
C GLY A 20 -29.32 -5.86 6.78
N GLY A 21 -28.05 -6.09 7.14
CA GLY A 21 -27.42 -5.43 8.31
C GLY A 21 -27.24 -3.91 8.14
N ALA A 22 -27.03 -3.44 6.90
CA ALA A 22 -26.84 -2.01 6.62
C ALA A 22 -28.10 -1.18 6.70
N LEU A 23 -29.22 -1.71 6.24
CA LEU A 23 -30.51 -1.02 6.31
C LEU A 23 -30.95 -0.72 7.76
N LEU A 24 -30.51 -1.54 8.73
CA LEU A 24 -30.72 -1.30 10.15
C LEU A 24 -29.80 -0.20 10.74
N LEU A 25 -28.67 0.11 10.10
CA LEU A 25 -27.67 1.07 10.56
C LEU A 25 -27.84 2.49 9.97
N VAL A 26 -28.61 2.64 8.88
CA VAL A 26 -28.67 3.90 8.10
C VAL A 26 -29.53 5.00 8.75
N ARG A 27 -30.35 4.70 9.77
CA ARG A 27 -31.37 5.63 10.29
C ARG A 27 -30.99 6.49 11.51
N ARG A 28 -29.73 6.67 11.84
CA ARG A 28 -29.38 7.59 12.92
C ARG A 28 -28.87 8.92 12.35
N PRO A 29 -29.53 10.06 12.63
CA PRO A 29 -29.02 11.37 12.24
C PRO A 29 -27.64 11.58 12.85
N VAL A 30 -26.68 12.02 12.04
CA VAL A 30 -25.34 12.37 12.52
C VAL A 30 -25.50 13.72 13.23
N ALA A 31 -25.33 13.75 14.54
CA ALA A 31 -25.25 14.99 15.29
C ALA A 31 -24.15 15.88 14.67
N ARG A 32 -24.43 17.19 14.58
CA ARG A 32 -23.41 18.18 14.18
C ARG A 32 -22.17 17.95 15.04
N ALA A 33 -21.00 17.94 14.42
CA ALA A 33 -19.76 17.90 15.17
C ALA A 33 -19.73 19.05 16.18
N PRO A 34 -19.39 18.82 17.45
CA PRO A 34 -19.17 19.92 18.37
C PRO A 34 -18.12 20.85 17.79
N GLY A 35 -18.27 22.14 17.99
CA GLY A 35 -17.26 23.14 17.68
C GLY A 35 -15.92 22.80 18.37
N PRO A 36 -14.87 23.61 18.18
CA PRO A 36 -13.59 23.40 18.83
C PRO A 36 -13.84 23.28 20.35
N THR A 37 -13.37 22.18 20.93
CA THR A 37 -13.47 21.96 22.39
C THR A 37 -12.59 23.00 23.06
N PRO A 38 -13.16 24.01 23.75
CA PRO A 38 -12.36 24.92 24.56
C PRO A 38 -11.91 24.15 25.81
N ASN A 39 -10.65 24.27 26.18
CA ASN A 39 -10.05 23.74 27.40
C ASN A 39 -10.06 22.22 27.58
N VAL A 40 -9.24 21.50 26.78
CA VAL A 40 -8.84 20.14 27.14
C VAL A 40 -7.92 20.23 28.36
N PRO A 41 -8.20 19.47 29.44
CA PRO A 41 -7.31 19.41 30.59
C PRO A 41 -5.89 19.06 30.17
N ALA A 42 -4.88 19.70 30.74
CA ALA A 42 -3.48 19.35 30.54
C ALA A 42 -3.26 17.85 30.83
N GLY A 43 -2.37 17.22 30.05
CA GLY A 43 -2.08 15.80 30.18
C GLY A 43 -2.96 14.88 29.33
N ARG A 44 -3.95 15.39 28.56
CA ARG A 44 -4.89 14.57 27.77
C ARG A 44 -4.94 14.84 26.28
N ARG A 45 -4.08 15.73 25.77
CA ARG A 45 -3.96 16.00 24.32
C ARG A 45 -3.13 14.93 23.67
N VAL A 46 -3.74 14.12 22.82
CA VAL A 46 -3.05 13.06 22.07
C VAL A 46 -3.01 13.42 20.59
N VAL A 47 -1.82 13.61 20.06
CA VAL A 47 -1.64 13.82 18.61
C VAL A 47 -1.23 12.50 17.96
N VAL A 48 -1.87 12.17 16.84
CA VAL A 48 -1.53 11.01 16.01
C VAL A 48 -1.16 11.51 14.62
N VAL A 49 0.08 11.28 14.20
CA VAL A 49 0.60 11.63 12.87
C VAL A 49 0.54 10.42 11.97
N GLY A 50 -0.22 10.51 10.88
CA GLY A 50 -0.43 9.46 9.88
C GLY A 50 -1.75 8.71 10.05
N GLY A 51 -2.62 8.80 9.05
CA GLY A 51 -3.90 8.08 8.94
C GLY A 51 -3.79 6.73 8.23
N GLY A 52 -2.59 6.11 8.23
CA GLY A 52 -2.34 4.77 7.74
C GLY A 52 -2.88 3.68 8.68
N PHE A 53 -2.43 2.43 8.47
CA PHE A 53 -2.89 1.28 9.25
C PHE A 53 -2.64 1.44 10.76
N GLY A 54 -1.47 1.93 11.16
CA GLY A 54 -1.12 2.13 12.55
C GLY A 54 -1.96 3.24 13.19
N GLY A 55 -1.97 4.42 12.58
CA GLY A 55 -2.67 5.59 13.11
C GLY A 55 -4.17 5.40 13.23
N ILE A 56 -4.85 4.82 12.23
CA ILE A 56 -6.29 4.51 12.32
C ILE A 56 -6.58 3.57 13.49
N GLN A 57 -5.75 2.54 13.70
CA GLN A 57 -5.97 1.61 14.83
C GLN A 57 -5.73 2.29 16.17
N ALA A 58 -4.75 3.21 16.23
CA ALA A 58 -4.52 4.02 17.43
C ALA A 58 -5.74 4.91 17.74
N VAL A 59 -6.18 5.72 16.78
CA VAL A 59 -7.34 6.61 16.94
C VAL A 59 -8.62 5.82 17.26
N ASN A 60 -8.85 4.68 16.61
CA ASN A 60 -10.00 3.81 16.89
C ASN A 60 -10.04 3.31 18.34
N LYS A 61 -8.89 3.17 18.97
CA LYS A 61 -8.81 2.80 20.39
C LYS A 61 -8.94 4.02 21.30
N LEU A 62 -8.25 5.12 20.99
CA LEU A 62 -8.24 6.37 21.75
C LEU A 62 -9.62 7.06 21.80
N ARG A 63 -10.42 6.98 20.72
CA ARG A 63 -11.76 7.58 20.67
C ARG A 63 -12.74 7.08 21.75
N ARG A 64 -12.38 5.98 22.43
CA ARG A 64 -13.15 5.40 23.53
C ARG A 64 -12.60 5.78 24.90
N GLY A 65 -11.49 6.50 24.95
CA GLY A 65 -10.84 6.98 26.17
C GLY A 65 -11.21 8.43 26.46
N ASP A 66 -10.90 8.86 27.66
CA ASP A 66 -11.07 10.25 28.13
C ASP A 66 -9.83 11.08 27.77
N VAL A 67 -9.66 11.31 26.45
CA VAL A 67 -8.57 12.06 25.83
C VAL A 67 -9.09 12.86 24.64
N ASP A 68 -8.43 13.96 24.29
CA ASP A 68 -8.67 14.70 23.05
C ASP A 68 -7.67 14.27 22.00
N VAL A 69 -8.16 13.81 20.85
CA VAL A 69 -7.33 13.21 19.80
C VAL A 69 -7.30 14.11 18.57
N THR A 70 -6.11 14.51 18.15
CA THR A 70 -5.90 15.16 16.86
C THR A 70 -5.18 14.20 15.92
N LEU A 71 -5.86 13.74 14.88
CA LEU A 71 -5.27 12.97 13.78
C LEU A 71 -4.81 13.91 12.68
N ILE A 72 -3.54 13.84 12.30
CA ILE A 72 -2.94 14.65 11.24
C ILE A 72 -2.49 13.72 10.12
N ASP A 73 -2.90 13.99 8.89
CA ASP A 73 -2.38 13.29 7.70
C ASP A 73 -2.28 14.27 6.53
N ARG A 74 -1.28 14.07 5.67
CA ARG A 74 -1.08 14.84 4.44
C ARG A 74 -2.13 14.54 3.36
N ARG A 75 -2.88 13.42 3.50
CA ARG A 75 -4.00 13.03 2.67
C ARG A 75 -5.29 13.04 3.48
N ASN A 76 -6.39 13.38 2.83
CA ASN A 76 -7.70 13.38 3.49
C ASN A 76 -8.34 12.00 3.62
N PHE A 77 -7.64 10.92 3.19
CA PHE A 77 -8.17 9.56 3.13
C PHE A 77 -7.18 8.52 3.68
N HIS A 78 -7.73 7.45 4.19
CA HIS A 78 -7.03 6.20 4.41
C HIS A 78 -7.01 5.39 3.13
N LEU A 79 -5.84 4.93 2.71
CA LEU A 79 -5.66 4.05 1.57
C LEU A 79 -5.48 2.61 2.04
N PHE A 80 -6.31 1.70 1.55
CA PHE A 80 -6.14 0.27 1.77
C PHE A 80 -5.10 -0.30 0.79
N GLN A 81 -3.82 -0.08 1.12
CA GLN A 81 -2.67 -0.37 0.25
C GLN A 81 -2.62 -1.80 -0.32
N PRO A 82 -3.04 -2.87 0.37
CA PRO A 82 -3.01 -4.22 -0.20
C PRO A 82 -3.82 -4.39 -1.50
N LEU A 83 -4.69 -3.46 -1.85
CA LEU A 83 -5.47 -3.50 -3.10
C LEU A 83 -5.07 -2.41 -4.11
N VAL A 84 -3.98 -1.68 -3.88
CA VAL A 84 -3.56 -0.58 -4.77
C VAL A 84 -3.18 -1.10 -6.16
N TYR A 85 -2.55 -2.27 -6.25
CA TYR A 85 -2.22 -2.89 -7.54
C TYR A 85 -3.47 -3.17 -8.40
N GLN A 86 -4.64 -3.41 -7.81
CA GLN A 86 -5.90 -3.56 -8.54
C GLN A 86 -6.42 -2.24 -9.11
N VAL A 87 -6.10 -1.11 -8.48
CA VAL A 87 -6.35 0.21 -9.08
C VAL A 87 -5.37 0.46 -10.22
N ALA A 88 -4.10 0.10 -10.05
CA ALA A 88 -3.06 0.24 -11.07
C ALA A 88 -3.33 -0.62 -12.33
N THR A 89 -4.18 -1.64 -12.25
CA THR A 89 -4.53 -2.53 -13.36
C THR A 89 -5.99 -2.42 -13.80
N GLY A 90 -6.72 -1.41 -13.30
CA GLY A 90 -8.11 -1.13 -13.70
C GLY A 90 -9.15 -2.12 -13.20
N ALA A 91 -8.81 -2.99 -12.25
CA ALA A 91 -9.76 -3.92 -11.63
C ALA A 91 -10.66 -3.22 -10.60
N LEU A 92 -10.12 -2.27 -9.84
CA LEU A 92 -10.86 -1.45 -8.86
C LEU A 92 -10.73 0.04 -9.15
N SER A 93 -11.74 0.80 -8.70
CA SER A 93 -11.70 2.26 -8.73
C SER A 93 -11.05 2.81 -7.45
N PRO A 94 -10.41 4.00 -7.50
CA PRO A 94 -9.77 4.63 -6.34
C PRO A 94 -10.66 4.72 -5.10
N GLY A 95 -11.92 5.13 -5.27
CA GLY A 95 -12.87 5.31 -4.18
C GLY A 95 -13.29 4.00 -3.47
N GLU A 96 -13.04 2.85 -4.08
CA GLU A 96 -13.37 1.54 -3.49
C GLU A 96 -12.36 1.11 -2.42
N ILE A 97 -11.12 1.61 -2.49
CA ILE A 97 -10.03 1.29 -1.55
C ILE A 97 -9.56 2.48 -0.72
N ALA A 98 -10.07 3.68 -1.00
CA ALA A 98 -9.75 4.90 -0.27
C ALA A 98 -10.99 5.40 0.50
N THR A 99 -10.82 5.68 1.79
CA THR A 99 -11.92 6.12 2.66
C THR A 99 -11.55 7.45 3.32
N PRO A 100 -12.36 8.53 3.16
CA PRO A 100 -12.06 9.81 3.79
C PRO A 100 -11.95 9.71 5.31
N LEU A 101 -10.85 10.19 5.89
CA LEU A 101 -10.57 10.10 7.32
C LEU A 101 -11.66 10.75 8.17
N ARG A 102 -12.19 11.91 7.75
CA ARG A 102 -13.29 12.56 8.43
C ARG A 102 -14.56 11.71 8.46
N SER A 103 -14.81 10.91 7.41
CA SER A 103 -15.94 9.98 7.37
C SER A 103 -15.76 8.82 8.33
N VAL A 104 -14.53 8.31 8.48
CA VAL A 104 -14.20 7.23 9.43
C VAL A 104 -14.51 7.67 10.88
N PHE A 105 -14.16 8.90 11.21
CA PHE A 105 -14.26 9.41 12.60
C PHE A 105 -15.42 10.37 12.86
N LYS A 106 -16.34 10.58 11.90
CA LYS A 106 -17.46 11.56 12.01
C LYS A 106 -18.35 11.39 13.25
N ARG A 107 -18.37 10.20 13.87
CA ARG A 107 -19.16 9.89 15.07
C ARG A 107 -18.33 9.96 16.36
N ALA A 108 -17.02 10.16 16.28
CA ALA A 108 -16.14 10.26 17.44
C ALA A 108 -16.08 11.72 17.90
N LYS A 109 -16.65 12.00 19.07
CA LYS A 109 -16.78 13.39 19.60
C LYS A 109 -15.44 13.99 20.02
N ASN A 110 -14.51 13.14 20.43
CA ASN A 110 -13.18 13.51 20.93
C ASN A 110 -12.08 13.35 19.87
N VAL A 111 -12.43 13.25 18.56
CA VAL A 111 -11.44 13.13 17.50
C VAL A 111 -11.58 14.26 16.50
N ARG A 112 -10.53 15.02 16.34
CA ARG A 112 -10.36 16.04 15.30
C ARG A 112 -9.42 15.50 14.22
N VAL A 113 -9.75 15.72 12.94
CA VAL A 113 -8.90 15.36 11.81
C VAL A 113 -8.37 16.63 11.17
N LEU A 114 -7.05 16.74 11.01
CA LEU A 114 -6.38 17.83 10.29
C LEU A 114 -5.76 17.27 9.02
N LEU A 115 -6.02 17.93 7.90
CA LEU A 115 -5.30 17.71 6.66
C LEU A 115 -4.07 18.60 6.68
N GLY A 116 -2.88 18.00 6.72
CA GLY A 116 -1.64 18.74 6.77
C GLY A 116 -0.41 17.83 6.74
N GLU A 117 0.68 18.37 6.22
CA GLU A 117 1.98 17.73 6.27
C GLU A 117 2.74 18.17 7.51
N VAL A 118 3.23 17.19 8.27
CA VAL A 118 4.09 17.45 9.43
C VAL A 118 5.51 17.71 8.94
N SER A 119 5.98 18.92 9.09
CA SER A 119 7.35 19.32 8.72
C SER A 119 8.36 19.07 9.82
N GLU A 120 7.95 19.29 11.08
CA GLU A 120 8.83 19.21 12.23
C GLU A 120 8.05 18.79 13.49
N ILE A 121 8.75 18.17 14.43
CA ILE A 121 8.26 17.83 15.76
C ILE A 121 9.27 18.40 16.76
N ASP A 122 8.85 19.41 17.50
CA ASP A 122 9.60 20.02 18.60
C ASP A 122 9.32 19.21 19.87
N LEU A 123 10.32 18.43 20.29
CA LEU A 123 10.21 17.53 21.44
C LEU A 123 10.29 18.31 22.79
N GLU A 124 11.00 19.45 22.83
CA GLU A 124 11.16 20.25 24.04
C GLU A 124 9.88 21.03 24.35
N ARG A 125 9.31 21.68 23.31
CA ARG A 125 8.04 22.43 23.44
C ARG A 125 6.80 21.54 23.37
N GLN A 126 6.96 20.26 23.01
CA GLN A 126 5.88 19.31 22.76
C GLN A 126 4.86 19.82 21.73
N VAL A 127 5.35 20.23 20.56
CA VAL A 127 4.57 20.83 19.48
C VAL A 127 4.87 20.13 18.16
N VAL A 128 3.81 19.88 17.37
CA VAL A 128 3.91 19.40 15.98
C VAL A 128 3.63 20.56 15.03
N HIS A 129 4.56 20.85 14.13
CA HIS A 129 4.41 21.86 13.08
C HIS A 129 3.72 21.24 11.87
N VAL A 130 2.57 21.81 11.49
CA VAL A 130 1.69 21.27 10.44
C VAL A 130 1.47 22.32 9.37
N HIS A 131 1.80 21.97 8.13
CA HIS A 131 1.54 22.81 6.97
C HIS A 131 0.34 22.26 6.18
N PRO A 132 -0.71 23.07 5.95
CA PRO A 132 -1.83 22.65 5.10
C PRO A 132 -1.33 22.45 3.66
N PRO A 133 -1.64 21.33 2.99
CA PRO A 133 -1.29 21.16 1.59
C PRO A 133 -2.19 22.04 0.70
N MET A 134 -1.63 22.53 -0.42
CA MET A 134 -2.37 23.20 -1.49
C MET A 134 -3.10 24.51 -1.08
N THR A 135 -2.63 25.19 -0.04
CA THR A 135 -3.23 26.46 0.42
C THR A 135 -2.15 27.44 0.87
N ASP A 136 -2.43 28.74 0.81
CA ASP A 136 -1.60 29.80 1.37
C ASP A 136 -1.87 30.02 2.86
N VAL A 137 -2.61 29.14 3.51
CA VAL A 137 -2.88 29.21 4.93
C VAL A 137 -1.57 28.94 5.68
N PRO A 138 -1.19 29.82 6.62
CA PRO A 138 0.02 29.63 7.41
C PRO A 138 0.00 28.30 8.15
N GLY A 139 1.18 27.73 8.35
CA GLY A 139 1.36 26.54 9.17
C GLY A 139 0.83 26.76 10.58
N VAL A 140 0.38 25.70 11.23
CA VAL A 140 -0.14 25.73 12.60
C VAL A 140 0.69 24.86 13.52
N GLU A 141 0.85 25.30 14.76
CA GLU A 141 1.43 24.51 15.83
C GLU A 141 0.31 23.71 16.54
N VAL A 142 0.52 22.42 16.70
CA VAL A 142 -0.41 21.53 17.40
C VAL A 142 0.29 20.98 18.65
N PRO A 143 -0.05 21.48 19.85
CA PRO A 143 0.55 21.00 21.09
C PRO A 143 0.04 19.62 21.45
N TYR A 144 0.89 18.81 22.09
CA TYR A 144 0.57 17.47 22.56
C TYR A 144 1.07 17.22 23.98
N ASP A 145 0.42 16.30 24.68
CA ASP A 145 0.90 15.71 25.93
C ASP A 145 1.38 14.26 25.66
N GLN A 146 0.82 13.63 24.62
CA GLN A 146 1.25 12.35 24.11
C GLN A 146 1.24 12.38 22.57
N LEU A 147 2.26 11.82 21.95
CA LEU A 147 2.40 11.80 20.49
C LEU A 147 2.56 10.37 19.97
N ILE A 148 1.83 10.02 18.93
CA ILE A 148 2.00 8.76 18.17
C ILE A 148 2.36 9.11 16.74
N VAL A 149 3.55 8.71 16.27
CA VAL A 149 4.01 8.95 14.91
C VAL A 149 3.96 7.66 14.11
N SER A 150 3.16 7.66 13.03
CA SER A 150 2.92 6.52 12.14
C SER A 150 2.98 6.96 10.68
N ALA A 151 4.09 7.59 10.28
CA ALA A 151 4.26 8.19 8.97
C ALA A 151 4.52 7.17 7.83
N GLY A 152 4.75 5.89 8.18
CA GLY A 152 4.94 4.80 7.24
C GLY A 152 6.26 4.87 6.48
N SER A 153 6.25 4.36 5.25
CA SER A 153 7.41 4.25 4.38
C SER A 153 7.14 4.83 2.99
N LYS A 154 8.19 5.06 2.23
CA LYS A 154 8.20 5.44 0.81
C LYS A 154 9.02 4.41 0.02
N TYR A 155 8.89 4.38 -1.30
CA TYR A 155 9.79 3.59 -2.13
C TYR A 155 11.21 4.16 -2.12
N SER A 156 12.16 3.25 -2.28
CA SER A 156 13.56 3.54 -2.47
C SER A 156 13.96 3.11 -3.89
N TYR A 157 14.62 3.99 -4.59
CA TYR A 157 15.27 3.69 -5.88
C TYR A 157 16.78 3.44 -5.70
N PHE A 158 17.21 3.10 -4.49
CA PHE A 158 18.59 2.74 -4.15
C PHE A 158 19.65 3.75 -4.60
N GLY A 159 19.33 5.04 -4.52
CA GLY A 159 20.20 6.14 -4.95
C GLY A 159 19.85 6.75 -6.32
N HIS A 160 19.03 6.07 -7.11
CA HIS A 160 18.62 6.47 -8.45
C HIS A 160 17.26 7.17 -8.46
N SER A 161 17.18 8.33 -7.80
CA SER A 161 15.90 9.07 -7.69
C SER A 161 15.33 9.51 -9.05
N GLU A 162 16.16 9.64 -10.07
CA GLU A 162 15.79 9.92 -11.46
C GLU A 162 14.91 8.83 -12.09
N TRP A 163 14.99 7.59 -11.63
CA TRP A 163 14.14 6.51 -12.12
C TRP A 163 12.67 6.67 -11.71
N ALA A 164 12.37 7.49 -10.72
CA ALA A 164 10.99 7.68 -10.22
C ALA A 164 10.00 8.20 -11.29
N GLU A 165 10.50 8.96 -12.27
CA GLU A 165 9.69 9.44 -13.39
C GLU A 165 9.56 8.40 -14.51
N LEU A 166 10.54 7.51 -14.66
CA LEU A 166 10.58 6.47 -15.67
C LEU A 166 9.85 5.20 -15.23
N ALA A 167 9.99 4.83 -13.97
CA ALA A 167 9.43 3.63 -13.37
C ALA A 167 8.60 3.99 -12.12
N PRO A 168 7.34 4.43 -12.28
CA PRO A 168 6.47 4.78 -11.17
C PRO A 168 6.21 3.60 -10.23
N GLU A 169 6.08 3.91 -8.95
CA GLU A 169 5.81 2.96 -7.87
C GLU A 169 4.31 2.71 -7.66
N VAL A 170 3.94 1.69 -6.88
CA VAL A 170 2.54 1.28 -6.64
C VAL A 170 2.15 1.39 -5.16
N LYS A 171 2.61 2.41 -4.43
CA LYS A 171 2.30 2.59 -3.00
C LYS A 171 1.29 3.70 -2.73
N SER A 172 1.20 4.66 -3.63
CA SER A 172 0.26 5.77 -3.55
C SER A 172 -0.84 5.66 -4.59
N LEU A 173 -1.96 6.32 -4.33
CA LEU A 173 -3.09 6.30 -5.25
C LEU A 173 -2.76 7.01 -6.56
N GLU A 174 -2.04 8.13 -6.45
CA GLU A 174 -1.61 8.96 -7.57
C GLU A 174 -0.68 8.18 -8.50
N ARG A 175 0.31 7.49 -7.93
CA ARG A 175 1.25 6.66 -8.70
C ARG A 175 0.60 5.40 -9.26
N ALA A 176 -0.35 4.79 -8.55
CA ALA A 176 -1.13 3.67 -9.10
C ALA A 176 -1.97 4.07 -10.31
N LEU A 177 -2.55 5.28 -10.31
CA LEU A 177 -3.25 5.83 -11.46
C LEU A 177 -2.30 6.13 -12.63
N GLU A 178 -1.09 6.59 -12.36
CA GLU A 178 -0.06 6.79 -13.37
C GLU A 178 0.37 5.46 -13.99
N VAL A 179 0.61 4.40 -13.17
CA VAL A 179 0.90 3.05 -13.66
C VAL A 179 -0.25 2.55 -14.54
N ARG A 180 -1.51 2.73 -14.12
CA ARG A 180 -2.68 2.36 -14.92
C ARG A 180 -2.70 3.05 -16.27
N ARG A 181 -2.46 4.35 -16.28
CA ARG A 181 -2.39 5.15 -17.49
C ARG A 181 -1.34 4.61 -18.45
N ARG A 182 -0.11 4.32 -17.95
CA ARG A 182 0.99 3.79 -18.78
C ARG A 182 0.69 2.41 -19.33
N ILE A 183 0.17 1.50 -18.51
CA ILE A 183 -0.18 0.14 -18.95
C ILE A 183 -1.22 0.20 -20.09
N LEU A 184 -2.31 0.96 -19.89
CA LEU A 184 -3.36 1.04 -20.89
C LEU A 184 -2.91 1.78 -22.15
N ALA A 185 -2.18 2.90 -22.00
CA ALA A 185 -1.63 3.64 -23.13
C ALA A 185 -0.62 2.84 -23.94
N ALA A 186 0.09 1.89 -23.33
CA ALA A 186 1.01 1.02 -24.05
C ALA A 186 0.29 0.09 -25.03
N PHE A 187 -0.89 -0.43 -24.67
CA PHE A 187 -1.73 -1.22 -25.59
C PHE A 187 -2.30 -0.35 -26.73
N GLU A 188 -2.76 0.87 -26.42
CA GLU A 188 -3.24 1.82 -27.43
C GLU A 188 -2.12 2.20 -28.41
N ALA A 189 -0.91 2.45 -27.90
CA ALA A 189 0.25 2.75 -28.74
C ALA A 189 0.66 1.54 -29.62
N ALA A 190 0.59 0.32 -29.08
CA ALA A 190 0.87 -0.90 -29.81
C ALA A 190 -0.13 -1.15 -30.95
N GLU A 191 -1.39 -0.75 -30.80
CA GLU A 191 -2.42 -0.85 -31.84
C GLU A 191 -2.08 0.03 -33.04
N LEU A 192 -1.49 1.21 -32.81
CA LEU A 192 -1.16 2.20 -33.83
C LEU A 192 0.25 2.02 -34.42
N GLU A 193 1.17 1.31 -33.74
CA GLU A 193 2.57 1.18 -34.13
C GLU A 193 2.75 0.16 -35.27
N PRO A 194 3.14 0.58 -36.49
CA PRO A 194 3.35 -0.35 -37.61
C PRO A 194 4.66 -1.13 -37.50
N ASP A 195 5.67 -0.58 -36.85
CA ASP A 195 6.97 -1.21 -36.67
C ASP A 195 6.90 -2.29 -35.60
N MET A 196 7.18 -3.53 -35.99
CA MET A 196 7.07 -4.70 -35.13
C MET A 196 8.04 -4.67 -33.93
N GLU A 197 9.23 -4.11 -34.08
CA GLU A 197 10.21 -4.01 -33.00
C GLU A 197 9.77 -2.95 -32.00
N LYS A 198 9.28 -1.80 -32.44
CA LYS A 198 8.74 -0.77 -31.58
C LYS A 198 7.47 -1.24 -30.89
N ARG A 199 6.57 -1.93 -31.63
CA ARG A 199 5.36 -2.55 -31.08
C ARG A 199 5.71 -3.54 -29.96
N ALA A 200 6.73 -4.37 -30.14
CA ALA A 200 7.19 -5.30 -29.12
C ALA A 200 7.67 -4.59 -27.84
N LYS A 201 8.29 -3.40 -27.94
CA LYS A 201 8.67 -2.60 -26.77
C LYS A 201 7.44 -2.06 -26.04
N TRP A 202 6.37 -1.64 -26.75
CA TRP A 202 5.09 -1.24 -26.14
C TRP A 202 4.39 -2.39 -25.44
N LEU A 203 4.46 -3.60 -26.00
CA LEU A 203 3.87 -4.83 -25.42
C LEU A 203 4.79 -5.52 -24.39
N THR A 204 5.92 -4.92 -24.01
CA THR A 204 6.78 -5.43 -22.93
C THR A 204 6.62 -4.60 -21.69
N PHE A 205 6.26 -5.28 -20.58
CA PHE A 205 6.04 -4.71 -19.25
C PHE A 205 7.08 -5.26 -18.29
N ALA A 206 7.91 -4.40 -17.71
CA ALA A 206 8.91 -4.79 -16.75
C ALA A 206 8.45 -4.39 -15.34
N VAL A 207 8.28 -5.37 -14.45
CA VAL A 207 7.98 -5.17 -13.03
C VAL A 207 9.25 -5.46 -12.24
N VAL A 208 9.77 -4.48 -11.52
CA VAL A 208 11.03 -4.56 -10.78
C VAL A 208 10.76 -4.83 -9.30
N GLY A 209 11.28 -5.94 -8.79
CA GLY A 209 11.08 -6.45 -7.44
C GLY A 209 10.00 -7.53 -7.38
N ALA A 210 10.36 -8.74 -6.97
CA ALA A 210 9.48 -9.89 -6.85
C ALA A 210 9.00 -10.18 -5.41
N GLY A 211 8.85 -9.15 -4.60
CA GLY A 211 8.07 -9.22 -3.37
C GLY A 211 6.56 -9.32 -3.67
N PRO A 212 5.69 -9.38 -2.64
CA PRO A 212 4.24 -9.51 -2.83
C PRO A 212 3.64 -8.53 -3.84
N THR A 213 3.98 -7.24 -3.74
CA THR A 213 3.46 -6.21 -4.65
C THR A 213 3.85 -6.45 -6.11
N GLY A 214 5.11 -6.84 -6.36
CA GLY A 214 5.58 -7.11 -7.73
C GLY A 214 4.94 -8.34 -8.33
N VAL A 215 4.80 -9.42 -7.55
CA VAL A 215 4.12 -10.65 -7.96
C VAL A 215 2.65 -10.37 -8.30
N GLU A 216 1.93 -9.63 -7.43
CA GLU A 216 0.54 -9.21 -7.64
C GLU A 216 0.39 -8.33 -8.90
N MET A 217 1.32 -7.39 -9.11
CA MET A 217 1.33 -6.54 -10.31
C MET A 217 1.55 -7.34 -11.58
N ALA A 218 2.59 -8.18 -11.60
CA ALA A 218 2.93 -8.98 -12.78
C ALA A 218 1.78 -9.92 -13.18
N GLY A 219 1.20 -10.63 -12.22
CA GLY A 219 0.05 -11.50 -12.44
C GLY A 219 -1.17 -10.74 -12.95
N GLN A 220 -1.45 -9.56 -12.40
CA GLN A 220 -2.59 -8.74 -12.83
C GLN A 220 -2.38 -8.11 -14.22
N ILE A 221 -1.16 -7.75 -14.61
CA ILE A 221 -0.86 -7.28 -15.97
C ILE A 221 -1.03 -8.46 -16.95
N ALA A 222 -0.58 -9.67 -16.60
CA ALA A 222 -0.75 -10.85 -17.40
C ALA A 222 -2.23 -11.21 -17.64
N GLU A 223 -3.06 -11.19 -16.60
CA GLU A 223 -4.52 -11.38 -16.71
C GLU A 223 -5.19 -10.27 -17.55
N LEU A 224 -4.73 -9.01 -17.41
CA LEU A 224 -5.25 -7.91 -18.23
C LEU A 224 -4.98 -8.17 -19.70
N ALA A 225 -3.76 -8.51 -20.05
CA ALA A 225 -3.34 -8.76 -21.43
C ALA A 225 -4.02 -9.99 -22.05
N ARG A 226 -4.14 -11.09 -21.29
CA ARG A 226 -4.57 -12.40 -21.83
C ARG A 226 -6.06 -12.69 -21.66
N ASP A 227 -6.68 -12.14 -20.63
CA ASP A 227 -8.08 -12.46 -20.28
C ASP A 227 -9.05 -11.30 -20.53
N THR A 228 -8.59 -10.05 -20.32
CA THR A 228 -9.49 -8.89 -20.29
C THR A 228 -9.52 -8.13 -21.61
N LEU A 229 -8.38 -7.89 -22.23
CA LEU A 229 -8.24 -7.09 -23.44
C LEU A 229 -8.42 -7.83 -24.78
N PRO A 230 -8.31 -9.19 -24.86
CA PRO A 230 -8.55 -9.87 -26.14
C PRO A 230 -9.91 -9.50 -26.74
N GLY A 231 -9.90 -9.13 -28.00
CA GLY A 231 -11.10 -8.68 -28.71
C GLY A 231 -11.39 -7.16 -28.65
N ASP A 232 -10.75 -6.40 -27.76
CA ASP A 232 -10.87 -4.92 -27.74
C ASP A 232 -10.05 -4.29 -28.89
N PHE A 233 -8.92 -4.88 -29.25
CA PHE A 233 -7.98 -4.42 -30.28
C PHE A 233 -8.15 -5.19 -31.59
N ARG A 234 -7.77 -4.57 -32.73
CA ARG A 234 -7.96 -5.15 -34.08
C ARG A 234 -6.66 -5.37 -34.84
N MET A 235 -5.63 -4.51 -34.60
CA MET A 235 -4.36 -4.55 -35.34
C MET A 235 -3.28 -5.33 -34.60
N MET A 236 -3.51 -5.63 -33.31
CA MET A 236 -2.60 -6.42 -32.49
C MET A 236 -3.36 -7.33 -31.53
N ASP A 237 -2.72 -8.40 -31.08
CA ASP A 237 -3.24 -9.28 -30.03
C ASP A 237 -2.61 -8.88 -28.67
N PRO A 238 -3.38 -8.37 -27.69
CA PRO A 238 -2.85 -8.05 -26.36
C PRO A 238 -2.20 -9.25 -25.66
N ALA A 239 -2.62 -10.49 -25.97
CA ALA A 239 -2.05 -11.70 -25.40
C ALA A 239 -0.58 -11.94 -25.77
N MET A 240 -0.07 -11.25 -26.80
CA MET A 240 1.37 -11.24 -27.13
C MET A 240 2.21 -10.41 -26.14
N GLY A 241 1.58 -9.73 -25.20
CA GLY A 241 2.25 -8.95 -24.15
C GLY A 241 3.23 -9.80 -23.35
N ARG A 242 4.48 -9.33 -23.24
CA ARG A 242 5.55 -9.95 -22.44
C ARG A 242 5.60 -9.28 -21.08
N ILE A 243 5.36 -10.05 -20.02
CA ILE A 243 5.43 -9.57 -18.66
C ILE A 243 6.69 -10.14 -18.01
N LEU A 244 7.62 -9.27 -17.65
CA LEU A 244 8.89 -9.61 -17.02
C LEU A 244 8.85 -9.18 -15.57
N LEU A 245 9.08 -10.12 -14.66
CA LEU A 245 9.24 -9.87 -13.23
C LEU A 245 10.72 -10.00 -12.88
N VAL A 246 11.37 -8.85 -12.61
CA VAL A 246 12.82 -8.78 -12.40
C VAL A 246 13.11 -8.73 -10.90
N GLU A 247 13.99 -9.62 -10.43
CA GLU A 247 14.36 -9.72 -9.01
C GLU A 247 15.88 -9.90 -8.87
N ALA A 248 16.48 -9.07 -8.04
CA ALA A 248 17.91 -9.15 -7.74
C ALA A 248 18.28 -10.36 -6.88
N GLY A 249 17.33 -10.86 -6.10
CA GLY A 249 17.51 -12.06 -5.28
C GLY A 249 17.28 -13.37 -6.04
N PRO A 250 17.60 -14.52 -5.41
CA PRO A 250 17.58 -15.83 -6.06
C PRO A 250 16.19 -16.44 -6.25
N ARG A 251 15.11 -15.80 -5.77
CA ARG A 251 13.75 -16.34 -5.90
C ARG A 251 12.67 -15.26 -5.71
N VAL A 252 11.54 -15.48 -6.30
CA VAL A 252 10.32 -14.68 -6.06
C VAL A 252 9.82 -14.88 -4.61
N LEU A 253 9.16 -13.90 -4.04
CA LEU A 253 8.61 -13.96 -2.68
C LEU A 253 9.63 -14.44 -1.63
N ALA A 254 10.85 -13.88 -1.65
CA ALA A 254 11.97 -14.36 -0.80
C ALA A 254 11.66 -14.40 0.71
N ALA A 255 10.67 -13.61 1.18
CA ALA A 255 10.20 -13.63 2.56
C ALA A 255 9.28 -14.82 2.89
N PHE A 256 8.85 -15.59 1.90
CA PHE A 256 8.05 -16.81 2.08
C PHE A 256 8.94 -18.06 2.14
N PRO A 257 8.45 -19.17 2.71
CA PRO A 257 9.13 -20.47 2.63
C PRO A 257 9.44 -20.87 1.17
N PRO A 258 10.56 -21.62 0.95
CA PRO A 258 11.01 -21.98 -0.39
C PRO A 258 9.95 -22.70 -1.25
N ASP A 259 9.20 -23.63 -0.67
CA ASP A 259 8.13 -24.38 -1.33
C ASP A 259 6.98 -23.48 -1.83
N LEU A 260 6.65 -22.42 -1.08
CA LEU A 260 5.66 -21.43 -1.50
C LEU A 260 6.21 -20.47 -2.57
N SER A 261 7.50 -20.14 -2.50
CA SER A 261 8.20 -19.36 -3.53
C SER A 261 8.17 -20.12 -4.87
N GLU A 262 8.56 -21.41 -4.89
CA GLU A 262 8.48 -22.26 -6.08
C GLU A 262 7.04 -22.43 -6.60
N SER A 263 6.06 -22.56 -5.68
CA SER A 263 4.65 -22.63 -6.06
C SER A 263 4.19 -21.33 -6.73
N ALA A 264 4.62 -20.17 -6.21
CA ALA A 264 4.30 -18.88 -6.79
C ALA A 264 4.92 -18.72 -8.19
N GLU A 265 6.17 -19.14 -8.36
CA GLU A 265 6.87 -19.07 -9.64
C GLU A 265 6.17 -19.91 -10.73
N ARG A 266 5.81 -21.17 -10.42
CA ARG A 266 5.02 -22.00 -11.34
C ARG A 266 3.66 -21.37 -11.69
N GLN A 267 2.99 -20.71 -10.74
CA GLN A 267 1.72 -20.03 -11.00
C GLN A 267 1.92 -18.79 -11.90
N LEU A 268 2.99 -18.03 -11.68
CA LEU A 268 3.37 -16.90 -12.54
C LEU A 268 3.66 -17.35 -13.97
N GLU A 269 4.45 -18.41 -14.14
CA GLU A 269 4.77 -19.00 -15.43
C GLU A 269 3.50 -19.46 -16.18
N HIS A 270 2.58 -20.11 -15.46
CA HIS A 270 1.28 -20.50 -16.03
C HIS A 270 0.46 -19.30 -16.54
N LEU A 271 0.53 -18.16 -15.86
CA LEU A 271 -0.06 -16.89 -16.30
C LEU A 271 0.75 -16.24 -17.45
N GLY A 272 1.94 -16.77 -17.78
CA GLY A 272 2.85 -16.27 -18.80
C GLY A 272 3.68 -15.07 -18.37
N VAL A 273 3.94 -14.96 -17.09
CA VAL A 273 4.95 -14.05 -16.55
C VAL A 273 6.30 -14.75 -16.60
N THR A 274 7.32 -14.06 -17.08
CA THR A 274 8.70 -14.52 -17.06
C THR A 274 9.40 -13.96 -15.84
N SER A 275 9.73 -14.80 -14.85
CA SER A 275 10.54 -14.42 -13.70
C SER A 275 12.02 -14.38 -14.09
N MET A 276 12.67 -13.26 -13.82
CA MET A 276 14.11 -13.05 -14.00
C MET A 276 14.73 -12.82 -12.63
N VAL A 277 15.04 -13.91 -11.94
CA VAL A 277 15.73 -13.88 -10.64
C VAL A 277 17.24 -13.70 -10.84
N ASP A 278 17.98 -13.42 -9.77
CA ASP A 278 19.41 -13.09 -9.79
C ASP A 278 19.74 -12.01 -10.85
N SER A 279 18.82 -11.10 -11.09
CA SER A 279 18.93 -10.10 -12.17
C SER A 279 18.69 -8.70 -11.57
N MET A 280 19.75 -7.90 -11.53
CA MET A 280 19.69 -6.56 -10.95
C MET A 280 19.46 -5.50 -12.04
N VAL A 281 18.50 -4.60 -11.81
CA VAL A 281 18.33 -3.41 -12.65
C VAL A 281 19.45 -2.43 -12.36
N VAL A 282 20.23 -2.09 -13.40
CA VAL A 282 21.38 -1.16 -13.31
C VAL A 282 21.18 0.10 -14.15
N GLY A 283 20.14 0.15 -14.98
CA GLY A 283 19.79 1.33 -15.77
C GLY A 283 18.33 1.29 -16.20
N ILE A 284 17.70 2.46 -16.22
CA ILE A 284 16.33 2.67 -16.72
C ILE A 284 16.32 3.93 -17.57
N ASP A 285 15.76 3.84 -18.79
CA ASP A 285 15.47 4.99 -19.63
C ASP A 285 14.08 4.88 -20.30
N GLU A 286 13.77 5.76 -21.24
CA GLU A 286 12.48 5.79 -21.94
C GLU A 286 12.23 4.56 -22.80
N ASP A 287 13.29 3.83 -23.24
CA ASP A 287 13.22 2.68 -24.12
C ASP A 287 13.28 1.32 -23.40
N GLY A 288 13.59 1.29 -22.10
CA GLY A 288 13.59 0.05 -21.34
C GLY A 288 14.51 0.02 -20.12
N VAL A 289 14.93 -1.18 -19.79
CA VAL A 289 15.77 -1.47 -18.64
C VAL A 289 17.08 -2.15 -19.04
N GLU A 290 18.16 -1.82 -18.35
CA GLU A 290 19.42 -2.54 -18.40
C GLU A 290 19.54 -3.43 -17.15
N LEU A 291 19.81 -4.70 -17.38
CA LEU A 291 19.93 -5.72 -16.34
C LEU A 291 21.37 -6.21 -16.24
N GLU A 292 21.84 -6.38 -15.03
CA GLU A 292 23.04 -7.15 -14.73
C GLU A 292 22.61 -8.57 -14.30
N LEU A 293 23.05 -9.54 -15.08
CA LEU A 293 22.74 -10.95 -14.89
C LEU A 293 23.84 -11.66 -14.09
N PRO A 294 23.64 -12.91 -13.62
CA PRO A 294 24.67 -13.70 -12.98
C PRO A 294 25.96 -13.74 -13.83
N GLY A 295 27.10 -13.46 -13.20
CA GLY A 295 28.40 -13.38 -13.89
C GLY A 295 28.76 -12.00 -14.43
N GLY A 296 27.91 -10.97 -14.19
CA GLY A 296 28.19 -9.58 -14.59
C GLY A 296 27.87 -9.26 -16.05
N GLU A 297 27.21 -10.19 -16.78
CA GLU A 297 26.70 -9.93 -18.13
C GLU A 297 25.62 -8.84 -18.06
N ARG A 298 25.71 -7.83 -18.91
CA ARG A 298 24.68 -6.82 -19.07
C ARG A 298 23.77 -7.13 -20.24
N ARG A 299 22.47 -7.03 -20.00
CA ARG A 299 21.43 -7.28 -21.00
C ARG A 299 20.45 -6.12 -21.04
N ARG A 300 20.27 -5.58 -22.24
CA ARG A 300 19.23 -4.59 -22.50
C ARG A 300 17.91 -5.26 -22.82
N VAL A 301 16.82 -4.80 -22.17
CA VAL A 301 15.45 -5.20 -22.45
C VAL A 301 14.64 -3.98 -22.84
N GLY A 302 14.11 -3.98 -24.07
CA GLY A 302 13.21 -2.92 -24.55
C GLY A 302 11.84 -3.07 -23.89
N ALA A 303 11.42 -2.07 -23.11
CA ALA A 303 10.14 -2.03 -22.40
C ALA A 303 9.72 -0.58 -22.14
N ARG A 304 8.64 -0.13 -22.77
CA ARG A 304 8.11 1.24 -22.58
C ARG A 304 7.39 1.43 -21.26
N THR A 305 7.03 0.35 -20.61
CA THR A 305 6.36 0.40 -19.30
C THR A 305 7.19 -0.34 -18.27
N VAL A 306 7.74 0.41 -17.33
CA VAL A 306 8.47 -0.11 -16.17
C VAL A 306 7.69 0.26 -14.91
N VAL A 307 7.48 -0.72 -14.02
CA VAL A 307 6.80 -0.54 -12.73
C VAL A 307 7.77 -0.88 -11.61
N TRP A 308 7.95 0.05 -10.67
CA TRP A 308 8.85 -0.15 -9.55
C TRP A 308 8.11 -0.70 -8.34
N ALA A 309 8.45 -1.93 -7.94
CA ALA A 309 7.91 -2.61 -6.75
C ALA A 309 9.02 -3.03 -5.76
N ALA A 310 10.27 -2.62 -6.00
CA ALA A 310 11.45 -2.97 -5.21
C ALA A 310 11.78 -1.89 -4.18
N GLY A 311 12.23 -2.35 -3.00
CA GLY A 311 12.80 -1.50 -1.97
C GLY A 311 11.81 -0.53 -1.31
N VAL A 312 11.90 -0.43 0.02
CA VAL A 312 11.17 0.56 0.81
C VAL A 312 12.13 1.23 1.81
N ALA A 313 11.92 2.52 2.04
CA ALA A 313 12.63 3.29 3.06
C ALA A 313 11.63 3.97 3.97
N ALA A 314 11.99 4.25 5.21
CA ALA A 314 11.16 5.00 6.13
C ALA A 314 10.80 6.38 5.57
N ALA A 315 9.64 6.91 5.94
CA ALA A 315 9.27 8.28 5.62
C ALA A 315 10.32 9.26 6.17
N SER A 316 10.58 10.36 5.46
CA SER A 316 11.61 11.34 5.83
C SER A 316 11.41 11.93 7.24
N LEU A 317 10.20 11.92 7.74
CA LEU A 317 9.88 12.33 9.11
C LEU A 317 10.58 11.44 10.16
N ALA A 318 10.83 10.15 9.88
CA ALA A 318 11.56 9.25 10.77
C ALA A 318 12.97 9.76 11.05
N GLY A 319 13.72 10.14 10.01
CA GLY A 319 15.07 10.67 10.17
C GLY A 319 15.12 12.03 10.89
N ARG A 320 14.14 12.91 10.61
CA ARG A 320 14.03 14.18 11.35
C ARG A 320 13.72 13.97 12.83
N LEU A 321 12.78 13.08 13.13
CA LEU A 321 12.42 12.73 14.51
C LEU A 321 13.58 12.05 15.24
N ALA A 322 14.30 11.15 14.57
CA ALA A 322 15.47 10.49 15.13
C ALA A 322 16.57 11.50 15.49
N LYS A 323 16.84 12.46 14.59
CA LYS A 323 17.81 13.54 14.85
C LYS A 323 17.41 14.38 16.06
N ALA A 324 16.13 14.75 16.18
CA ALA A 324 15.63 15.53 17.31
C ALA A 324 15.72 14.77 18.65
N ALA A 325 15.50 13.45 18.63
CA ALA A 325 15.54 12.59 19.83
C ALA A 325 16.94 12.00 20.12
N GLY A 326 17.95 12.25 19.29
CA GLY A 326 19.23 11.55 19.41
C GLY A 326 19.13 10.04 19.23
N ALA A 327 18.11 9.55 18.52
CA ALA A 327 17.86 8.13 18.32
C ALA A 327 18.57 7.59 17.06
N GLU A 328 18.89 6.29 17.07
CA GLU A 328 19.52 5.61 15.94
C GLU A 328 18.54 5.38 14.79
N VAL A 329 19.07 5.39 13.57
CA VAL A 329 18.37 4.94 12.36
C VAL A 329 19.14 3.82 11.65
N ASP A 330 18.43 2.92 10.99
CA ASP A 330 19.04 1.91 10.14
C ASP A 330 19.30 2.43 8.70
N ARG A 331 19.84 1.56 7.84
CA ARG A 331 20.11 1.87 6.42
C ARG A 331 18.85 2.24 5.64
N ALA A 332 17.68 1.74 6.04
CA ALA A 332 16.38 2.07 5.45
C ALA A 332 15.77 3.35 6.06
N GLY A 333 16.44 4.01 6.99
CA GLY A 333 15.99 5.22 7.69
C GLY A 333 14.95 4.96 8.77
N ARG A 334 14.75 3.69 9.22
CA ARG A 334 13.83 3.35 10.30
C ARG A 334 14.42 3.77 11.65
N ILE A 335 13.63 4.52 12.44
CA ILE A 335 14.02 4.96 13.78
C ILE A 335 13.97 3.81 14.77
N THR A 336 14.99 3.67 15.62
CA THR A 336 15.03 2.68 16.70
C THR A 336 14.21 3.19 17.87
N VAL A 337 13.24 2.38 18.32
CA VAL A 337 12.38 2.66 19.47
C VAL A 337 12.60 1.65 20.57
N GLU A 338 12.25 2.05 21.80
CA GLU A 338 12.28 1.22 23.00
C GLU A 338 11.29 0.04 22.92
N PRO A 339 11.39 -0.97 23.80
CA PRO A 339 10.49 -2.12 23.80
C PRO A 339 9.00 -1.79 23.91
N ASP A 340 8.67 -0.62 24.40
CA ASP A 340 7.30 -0.10 24.50
C ASP A 340 6.92 0.91 23.42
N LEU A 341 7.70 0.93 22.32
CA LEU A 341 7.57 1.77 21.14
C LEU A 341 7.81 3.27 21.38
N THR A 342 8.35 3.65 22.53
CA THR A 342 8.71 5.05 22.80
C THR A 342 10.06 5.40 22.18
N LEU A 343 10.29 6.69 22.01
CA LEU A 343 11.62 7.20 21.68
C LEU A 343 12.53 7.17 22.91
N PRO A 344 13.82 6.91 22.75
CA PRO A 344 14.80 7.05 23.83
C PRO A 344 14.72 8.46 24.45
N GLY A 345 14.59 8.52 25.77
CA GLY A 345 14.49 9.79 26.51
C GLY A 345 13.14 10.52 26.43
N HIS A 346 12.20 10.07 25.56
CA HIS A 346 10.91 10.71 25.33
C HIS A 346 9.75 9.73 25.51
N PRO A 347 9.37 9.38 26.74
CA PRO A 347 8.33 8.38 26.99
C PRO A 347 6.92 8.82 26.53
N GLU A 348 6.71 10.10 26.27
CA GLU A 348 5.47 10.67 25.73
C GLU A 348 5.34 10.53 24.22
N VAL A 349 6.43 10.16 23.49
CA VAL A 349 6.45 10.03 22.03
C VAL A 349 6.66 8.58 21.61
N LEU A 350 5.71 8.04 20.85
CA LEU A 350 5.77 6.69 20.28
C LEU A 350 5.92 6.77 18.77
N ALA A 351 6.83 5.97 18.20
CA ALA A 351 6.94 5.79 16.76
C ALA A 351 6.66 4.34 16.36
N LEU A 352 5.94 4.12 15.25
CA LEU A 352 5.45 2.79 14.89
C LEU A 352 5.20 2.59 13.39
N GLY A 353 5.01 1.34 13.01
CA GLY A 353 4.81 0.92 11.61
C GLY A 353 6.13 0.89 10.84
N ASP A 354 6.05 1.02 9.52
CA ASP A 354 7.20 0.88 8.60
C ASP A 354 8.32 1.90 8.83
N MET A 355 8.09 2.96 9.62
CA MET A 355 9.10 3.97 9.94
C MET A 355 9.96 3.62 11.16
N ALA A 356 9.63 2.56 11.89
CA ALA A 356 10.26 2.22 13.16
C ALA A 356 10.76 0.77 13.18
N ARG A 357 11.86 0.53 13.93
CA ARG A 357 12.32 -0.80 14.32
C ARG A 357 12.36 -0.86 15.84
N VAL A 358 12.01 -1.99 16.40
CA VAL A 358 11.79 -2.15 17.85
C VAL A 358 13.02 -2.80 18.51
N ARG A 359 13.53 -2.19 19.57
CA ARG A 359 14.51 -2.82 20.46
C ARG A 359 13.77 -3.81 21.36
N GLY A 360 14.26 -5.04 21.44
CA GLY A 360 13.76 -6.04 22.39
C GLY A 360 14.15 -5.71 23.84
N VAL A 361 13.53 -6.39 24.79
CA VAL A 361 13.88 -6.27 26.22
C VAL A 361 15.28 -6.81 26.54
N ASP A 362 15.81 -7.64 25.66
CA ASP A 362 17.16 -8.19 25.66
C ASP A 362 18.21 -7.23 25.05
N GLY A 363 17.77 -6.10 24.51
CA GLY A 363 18.59 -5.12 23.81
C GLY A 363 18.77 -5.39 22.31
N GLU A 364 18.42 -6.57 21.83
CA GLU A 364 18.51 -6.93 20.43
C GLU A 364 17.40 -6.27 19.59
N ILE A 365 17.67 -6.02 18.31
CA ILE A 365 16.67 -5.47 17.41
C ILE A 365 15.72 -6.55 16.91
N GLN A 366 14.42 -6.37 17.11
CA GLN A 366 13.40 -7.23 16.54
C GLN A 366 13.19 -6.87 15.05
N ASP A 367 13.50 -7.80 14.17
CA ASP A 367 13.23 -7.60 12.73
C ASP A 367 11.77 -7.92 12.42
N LEU A 368 10.92 -6.90 12.52
CA LEU A 368 9.51 -6.99 12.22
C LEU A 368 9.26 -6.68 10.75
N PRO A 369 8.45 -7.49 10.03
CA PRO A 369 8.17 -7.25 8.64
C PRO A 369 7.38 -5.93 8.44
N GLY A 370 7.66 -5.22 7.34
CA GLY A 370 6.95 -3.99 6.94
C GLY A 370 5.56 -4.28 6.36
N VAL A 371 4.67 -4.87 7.15
CA VAL A 371 3.32 -5.27 6.74
C VAL A 371 2.23 -4.64 7.60
N ALA A 372 1.05 -4.47 7.03
CA ALA A 372 -0.10 -3.86 7.71
C ALA A 372 -0.43 -4.49 9.09
N PRO A 373 -0.39 -5.83 9.29
CA PRO A 373 -0.64 -6.45 10.60
C PRO A 373 0.29 -5.96 11.72
N VAL A 374 1.57 -5.69 11.44
CA VAL A 374 2.51 -5.13 12.44
C VAL A 374 2.06 -3.74 12.83
N ALA A 375 1.89 -2.83 11.86
CA ALA A 375 1.46 -1.45 12.11
C ALA A 375 0.12 -1.39 12.86
N MET A 376 -0.84 -2.27 12.51
CA MET A 376 -2.14 -2.35 13.17
C MET A 376 -2.03 -2.80 14.63
N GLN A 377 -1.16 -3.76 14.94
CA GLN A 377 -0.94 -4.24 16.30
C GLN A 377 -0.22 -3.18 17.12
N GLN A 378 0.81 -2.55 16.57
CA GLN A 378 1.54 -1.45 17.20
C GLN A 378 0.63 -0.25 17.46
N GLY A 379 -0.24 0.15 16.52
CA GLY A 379 -1.19 1.24 16.73
C GLY A 379 -2.18 0.97 17.88
N ARG A 380 -2.73 -0.25 17.95
CA ARG A 380 -3.60 -0.65 19.06
C ARG A 380 -2.86 -0.70 20.40
N TYR A 381 -1.61 -1.13 20.38
CA TYR A 381 -0.74 -1.17 21.54
C TYR A 381 -0.41 0.24 21.99
N ALA A 382 0.09 1.13 21.11
CA ALA A 382 0.45 2.50 21.41
C ALA A 382 -0.71 3.27 22.08
N ALA A 383 -1.92 3.15 21.55
CA ALA A 383 -3.10 3.75 22.15
C ALA A 383 -3.39 3.23 23.57
N ARG A 384 -3.24 1.91 23.80
CA ARG A 384 -3.39 1.36 25.15
C ARG A 384 -2.30 1.86 26.10
N SER A 385 -1.08 1.98 25.60
CA SER A 385 0.07 2.48 26.38
C SER A 385 -0.14 3.93 26.81
N VAL A 386 -0.57 4.79 25.88
CA VAL A 386 -0.95 6.18 26.16
C VAL A 386 -2.03 6.24 27.25
N LEU A 387 -3.14 5.52 27.11
CA LEU A 387 -4.22 5.51 28.09
C LEU A 387 -3.79 4.97 29.47
N ARG A 388 -2.87 4.00 29.49
CA ARG A 388 -2.30 3.46 30.74
C ARG A 388 -1.40 4.48 31.44
N ARG A 389 -0.53 5.18 30.67
CA ARG A 389 0.34 6.24 31.21
C ARG A 389 -0.48 7.39 31.82
N ILE A 390 -1.50 7.87 31.10
CA ILE A 390 -2.41 8.91 31.61
C ILE A 390 -3.09 8.47 32.91
N ALA A 391 -3.39 7.16 33.04
CA ALA A 391 -3.97 6.59 34.25
C ALA A 391 -2.92 6.20 35.31
N GLY A 392 -1.64 6.54 35.16
CA GLY A 392 -0.55 6.18 36.07
C GLY A 392 -0.27 4.69 36.19
N LYS A 393 -0.62 3.90 35.15
CA LYS A 393 -0.46 2.44 35.14
C LYS A 393 0.78 2.03 34.34
N GLU A 394 1.45 0.98 34.81
CA GLU A 394 2.61 0.38 34.13
C GLU A 394 2.28 -0.04 32.68
N VAL A 395 3.22 0.18 31.77
CA VAL A 395 3.15 -0.24 30.36
C VAL A 395 4.09 -1.43 30.17
N LYS A 396 3.57 -2.53 29.62
CA LYS A 396 4.36 -3.73 29.30
C LYS A 396 4.96 -3.61 27.90
N PRO A 397 6.12 -4.24 27.62
CA PRO A 397 6.72 -4.26 26.28
C PRO A 397 5.77 -4.74 25.19
N PHE A 398 5.96 -4.22 23.97
CA PHE A 398 5.23 -4.67 22.79
C PHE A 398 5.64 -6.11 22.43
N ARG A 399 4.66 -6.90 22.02
CA ARG A 399 4.88 -8.23 21.46
C ARG A 399 4.05 -8.38 20.19
N TYR A 400 4.72 -8.69 19.10
CA TYR A 400 4.08 -9.00 17.83
C TYR A 400 3.52 -10.42 17.83
N VAL A 401 2.31 -10.57 17.34
CA VAL A 401 1.69 -11.88 17.06
C VAL A 401 1.67 -12.05 15.56
N ASP A 402 2.52 -12.92 15.06
CA ASP A 402 2.57 -13.24 13.66
C ASP A 402 1.28 -13.94 13.20
N LYS A 403 0.72 -13.49 12.10
CA LYS A 403 -0.50 -14.03 11.50
C LYS A 403 -0.23 -14.83 10.23
N GLY A 404 1.03 -14.94 9.84
CA GLY A 404 1.48 -15.58 8.60
C GLY A 404 1.49 -14.63 7.42
N ASN A 405 1.89 -15.17 6.27
CA ASN A 405 2.07 -14.47 5.02
C ASN A 405 1.04 -14.93 3.98
N LEU A 406 0.63 -14.02 3.12
CA LEU A 406 -0.36 -14.29 2.09
C LEU A 406 -0.10 -13.39 0.89
N ALA A 407 -0.01 -13.97 -0.31
CA ALA A 407 0.14 -13.25 -1.56
C ALA A 407 -0.75 -13.86 -2.64
N THR A 408 -1.46 -13.02 -3.39
CA THR A 408 -2.18 -13.47 -4.60
C THR A 408 -1.28 -13.32 -5.82
N ILE A 409 -1.46 -14.22 -6.77
CA ILE A 409 -0.70 -14.24 -8.03
C ILE A 409 -1.63 -13.93 -9.18
N GLY A 410 -2.85 -14.44 -9.10
CA GLY A 410 -3.89 -14.23 -10.09
C GLY A 410 -5.23 -14.75 -9.60
N ARG A 411 -6.20 -14.84 -10.50
CA ARG A 411 -7.53 -15.38 -10.21
C ARG A 411 -7.43 -16.85 -9.82
N ALA A 412 -7.91 -17.18 -8.61
CA ALA A 412 -7.81 -18.51 -8.00
C ALA A 412 -6.36 -19.01 -7.79
N HIS A 413 -5.38 -18.10 -7.90
CA HIS A 413 -3.96 -18.37 -7.72
C HIS A 413 -3.42 -17.50 -6.58
N ALA A 414 -2.96 -18.14 -5.51
CA ALA A 414 -2.34 -17.49 -4.34
C ALA A 414 -1.45 -18.47 -3.60
N VAL A 415 -0.63 -17.96 -2.70
CA VAL A 415 0.13 -18.75 -1.72
C VAL A 415 -0.11 -18.20 -0.32
N ALA A 416 -0.19 -19.09 0.65
CA ALA A 416 -0.46 -18.76 2.04
C ALA A 416 0.41 -19.58 2.98
N GLU A 417 0.97 -18.89 3.98
CA GLU A 417 1.61 -19.45 5.14
C GLU A 417 0.85 -19.01 6.39
N ILE A 418 0.33 -19.97 7.17
CA ILE A 418 -0.27 -19.70 8.46
C ILE A 418 0.42 -20.58 9.50
N LYS A 419 1.26 -19.97 10.33
CA LYS A 419 2.13 -20.66 11.26
C LYS A 419 3.03 -21.67 10.50
N ARG A 420 2.74 -22.99 10.62
CA ARG A 420 3.49 -24.09 9.98
C ARG A 420 2.72 -24.73 8.80
N VAL A 421 1.57 -24.19 8.44
CA VAL A 421 0.75 -24.75 7.36
C VAL A 421 0.94 -23.91 6.10
N HIS A 422 1.40 -24.57 5.04
CA HIS A 422 1.62 -23.99 3.73
C HIS A 422 0.58 -24.53 2.75
N PHE A 423 -0.05 -23.67 1.98
CA PHE A 423 -0.97 -24.07 0.93
C PHE A 423 -1.10 -23.00 -0.15
N GLY A 424 -1.54 -23.40 -1.32
CA GLY A 424 -1.66 -22.52 -2.49
C GLY A 424 -2.97 -22.70 -3.25
N GLY A 425 -3.06 -22.05 -4.42
CA GLY A 425 -4.18 -22.15 -5.34
C GLY A 425 -5.46 -21.51 -4.85
N ALA A 426 -6.61 -22.08 -5.22
CA ALA A 426 -7.93 -21.51 -4.96
C ALA A 426 -8.26 -21.34 -3.46
N LEU A 427 -7.79 -22.24 -2.60
CA LEU A 427 -8.04 -22.16 -1.15
C LEU A 427 -7.31 -20.95 -0.54
N ALA A 428 -6.03 -20.76 -0.88
CA ALA A 428 -5.27 -19.58 -0.46
C ALA A 428 -5.89 -18.29 -1.00
N TRP A 429 -6.38 -18.31 -2.25
CA TRP A 429 -7.05 -17.19 -2.86
C TRP A 429 -8.38 -16.82 -2.16
N LEU A 430 -9.20 -17.79 -1.78
CA LEU A 430 -10.44 -17.55 -1.01
C LEU A 430 -10.13 -16.95 0.37
N LEU A 431 -9.09 -17.45 1.04
CA LEU A 431 -8.62 -16.89 2.31
C LEU A 431 -8.14 -15.45 2.12
N TRP A 432 -7.35 -15.20 1.07
CA TRP A 432 -6.89 -13.86 0.71
C TRP A 432 -8.08 -12.90 0.51
N LEU A 433 -9.08 -13.31 -0.25
CA LEU A 433 -10.30 -12.54 -0.50
C LEU A 433 -11.02 -12.20 0.82
N GLY A 434 -11.26 -13.21 1.68
CA GLY A 434 -11.94 -13.01 2.96
C GLY A 434 -11.20 -12.04 3.89
N ILE A 435 -9.88 -12.18 4.01
CA ILE A 435 -9.04 -11.31 4.84
C ILE A 435 -9.08 -9.87 4.34
N HIS A 436 -8.96 -9.65 3.03
CA HIS A 436 -8.93 -8.29 2.46
C HIS A 436 -10.28 -7.59 2.59
N ILE A 437 -11.39 -8.28 2.36
CA ILE A 437 -12.75 -7.73 2.61
C ILE A 437 -12.95 -7.43 4.10
N PHE A 438 -12.48 -8.29 5.00
CA PHE A 438 -12.63 -8.06 6.44
C PHE A 438 -11.91 -6.79 6.90
N TYR A 439 -10.69 -6.56 6.43
CA TYR A 439 -9.89 -5.39 6.84
C TYR A 439 -10.21 -4.11 6.06
N LEU A 440 -10.86 -4.19 4.90
CA LEU A 440 -11.27 -3.02 4.13
C LEU A 440 -12.23 -2.15 4.94
N ILE A 441 -11.94 -0.84 5.02
CA ILE A 441 -12.73 0.11 5.81
C ILE A 441 -13.98 0.54 5.03
N GLY A 442 -15.11 0.59 5.75
CA GLY A 442 -16.39 1.01 5.21
C GLY A 442 -17.23 -0.16 4.68
N PHE A 443 -18.49 -0.22 5.14
CA PHE A 443 -19.42 -1.24 4.69
C PHE A 443 -19.69 -1.14 3.18
N GLN A 444 -19.90 0.07 2.69
CA GLN A 444 -20.15 0.35 1.28
C GLN A 444 -18.99 -0.16 0.41
N ASN A 445 -17.74 0.12 0.80
CA ASN A 445 -16.56 -0.30 0.05
C ASN A 445 -16.44 -1.83 0.03
N ARG A 446 -16.69 -2.51 1.14
CA ARG A 446 -16.68 -3.98 1.21
C ARG A 446 -17.69 -4.59 0.24
N LEU A 447 -18.91 -4.05 0.21
CA LEU A 447 -19.96 -4.54 -0.67
C LEU A 447 -19.61 -4.29 -2.14
N LEU A 448 -19.16 -3.07 -2.48
CA LEU A 448 -18.79 -2.71 -3.84
C LEU A 448 -17.63 -3.54 -4.37
N VAL A 449 -16.57 -3.71 -3.57
CA VAL A 449 -15.41 -4.54 -3.95
C VAL A 449 -15.83 -6.00 -4.12
N LEU A 450 -16.66 -6.54 -3.22
CA LEU A 450 -17.15 -7.93 -3.32
C LEU A 450 -17.97 -8.13 -4.60
N LEU A 451 -18.90 -7.21 -4.92
CA LEU A 451 -19.69 -7.27 -6.14
C LEU A 451 -18.81 -7.14 -7.40
N ARG A 452 -17.85 -6.23 -7.37
CA ARG A 452 -16.87 -6.05 -8.45
C ARG A 452 -16.05 -7.32 -8.70
N TRP A 453 -15.52 -7.91 -7.64
CA TRP A 453 -14.75 -9.15 -7.74
C TRP A 453 -15.61 -10.30 -8.25
N SER A 454 -16.87 -10.43 -7.77
CA SER A 454 -17.79 -11.47 -8.24
C SER A 454 -18.08 -11.30 -9.73
N PHE A 455 -18.36 -10.08 -10.17
CA PHE A 455 -18.60 -9.77 -11.58
C PHE A 455 -17.36 -10.02 -12.45
N SER A 456 -16.20 -9.51 -12.01
CA SER A 456 -14.94 -9.71 -12.72
C SER A 456 -14.55 -11.19 -12.79
N PHE A 457 -14.84 -11.97 -11.73
CA PHE A 457 -14.59 -13.42 -11.74
C PHE A 457 -15.41 -14.15 -12.81
N MET A 458 -16.66 -13.74 -13.02
CA MET A 458 -17.58 -14.37 -13.98
C MET A 458 -17.32 -13.92 -15.42
N THR A 459 -17.04 -12.62 -15.63
CA THR A 459 -17.00 -12.02 -16.98
C THR A 459 -15.60 -11.76 -17.51
N ARG A 460 -14.55 -11.89 -16.66
CA ARG A 460 -13.17 -11.46 -16.91
C ARG A 460 -13.03 -9.95 -17.20
N GLY A 461 -14.12 -9.19 -17.07
CA GLY A 461 -14.16 -7.75 -17.33
C GLY A 461 -13.57 -6.92 -16.19
N ARG A 462 -12.92 -5.80 -16.54
CA ARG A 462 -12.41 -4.79 -15.61
C ARG A 462 -13.04 -3.45 -15.93
N GLY A 463 -13.86 -2.91 -15.01
CA GLY A 463 -14.66 -1.72 -15.28
C GLY A 463 -13.94 -0.38 -15.12
N ALA A 464 -12.71 -0.35 -14.55
CA ALA A 464 -11.98 0.89 -14.28
C ALA A 464 -10.78 1.10 -15.25
N ARG A 465 -10.89 0.59 -16.48
CA ARG A 465 -9.88 0.73 -17.54
C ARG A 465 -9.92 2.10 -18.20
N LEU A 466 -9.71 3.15 -17.43
CA LEU A 466 -9.76 4.53 -17.94
C LEU A 466 -8.35 5.12 -17.95
N ILE A 467 -7.96 5.67 -19.08
CA ILE A 467 -6.78 6.52 -19.22
C ILE A 467 -7.20 7.91 -18.74
N THR A 468 -6.74 8.31 -17.55
CA THR A 468 -7.07 9.60 -16.94
C THR A 468 -5.80 10.34 -16.54
N GLY A 469 -5.82 11.67 -16.50
CA GLY A 469 -4.70 12.54 -16.20
C GLY A 469 -4.49 13.55 -17.31
N GLU A 470 -3.91 14.70 -17.00
CA GLU A 470 -3.45 15.65 -18.02
C GLU A 470 -2.32 14.99 -18.80
N GLU A 471 -2.32 15.13 -20.12
CA GLU A 471 -1.18 14.84 -20.96
C GLU A 471 -0.02 15.69 -20.46
N SER A 472 0.87 15.10 -19.67
CA SER A 472 2.17 15.71 -19.51
C SER A 472 2.79 15.69 -20.93
N SER A 473 2.91 16.84 -21.54
CA SER A 473 3.40 17.12 -22.89
C SER A 473 4.83 16.61 -23.17
N ARG A 474 5.31 15.64 -22.42
CA ARG A 474 6.64 15.03 -22.54
C ARG A 474 6.67 13.59 -23.05
N SER A 475 5.54 12.88 -23.16
CA SER A 475 5.57 11.46 -23.52
C SER A 475 5.16 11.12 -24.96
N VAL A 476 4.83 12.11 -25.79
CA VAL A 476 4.62 11.89 -27.25
C VAL A 476 5.22 13.07 -28.02
N ARG A 477 6.55 13.18 -28.05
CA ARG A 477 7.17 13.78 -29.21
C ARG A 477 7.16 12.72 -30.29
N VAL A 478 6.09 12.68 -31.06
CA VAL A 478 6.14 12.15 -32.42
C VAL A 478 7.20 12.97 -33.12
N SER A 479 8.32 12.36 -33.47
CA SER A 479 9.26 12.94 -34.41
C SER A 479 8.50 13.10 -35.74
N THR A 480 8.01 14.31 -36.01
CA THR A 480 7.60 14.66 -37.35
C THR A 480 8.79 14.42 -38.26
N PRO A 481 8.62 13.65 -39.37
CA PRO A 481 9.64 13.60 -40.41
C PRO A 481 9.88 15.05 -40.89
N ASN A 482 11.14 15.48 -40.89
CA ASN A 482 11.53 16.73 -41.53
C ASN A 482 11.01 16.75 -42.98
N GLU A 483 10.25 17.77 -43.34
CA GLU A 483 10.14 18.23 -44.69
C GLU A 483 11.47 18.79 -45.19
#